data_6875b90f570507142cd22653f22e9b3d
#
_entry.id   6875b90f570507142cd22653f22e9b3d
#
_cell.length_a   1.000
_cell.length_b   1.000
_cell.length_c   1.000
_cell.angle_alpha   90.00
_cell.angle_beta   90.00
_cell.angle_gamma   90.00
#
_symmetry.space_group_name_H-M   'P 1'
#
loop_
_entity.id
_entity.type
_entity.pdbx_description
1 polymer ?
#
loop_
_entity_poly.entity_id
_entity_poly.type
_entity_poly.pdbx_seq_one_letter_code
_entity_poly.pdbx_strand_id
1 'polypeptide(L)'
;MPEFIAEVTVSGKTSDSSFENLLPEGTYYAFAVCVANDGTCISEATVETIRTSESPKNSYTVSSEVVTDVAYSAVVTAEQSEAFAVMMELQEYFADAKSDAEIIQTIYDAYNQNISKYLYADVANVSFGGLIPNDKYYLLIFACNPDGSPKLDDKINLKKVEVNTSPAAMSSVQYELSVSSITKIDAMVTVRADGNYENETFLFNYITKAEYDAISGDKTAGLKAHMDAFIDARVKDWNDSHPNSGVMTRKEFLSRALMNGKEDLFVPIEIGGLTPGTTYYLYVFGLKADGTYTTEPVTTLSLIHI
;
A
#
# COMPACT_ATOMS: atom_id res chain seq x y z
N MET A 1 -22.40 10.79 -37.30
CA MET A 1 -23.79 10.38 -37.60
C MET A 1 -24.29 9.66 -36.36
N PRO A 2 -25.48 9.95 -35.84
CA PRO A 2 -25.99 9.17 -34.73
C PRO A 2 -26.16 7.71 -35.19
N GLU A 3 -25.64 6.79 -34.40
CA GLU A 3 -25.83 5.36 -34.65
C GLU A 3 -27.30 5.01 -34.54
N PHE A 4 -27.81 4.27 -35.51
CA PHE A 4 -29.18 3.77 -35.50
C PHE A 4 -29.22 2.58 -34.53
N ILE A 5 -29.97 2.75 -33.41
CA ILE A 5 -29.88 1.80 -32.29
C ILE A 5 -30.95 0.69 -32.39
N ALA A 6 -32.17 1.01 -32.78
CA ALA A 6 -33.24 0.03 -32.93
C ALA A 6 -34.32 0.52 -33.89
N GLU A 7 -34.87 -0.42 -34.67
CA GLU A 7 -36.01 -0.20 -35.53
C GLU A 7 -37.14 -1.16 -35.13
N VAL A 8 -38.33 -0.60 -34.90
CA VAL A 8 -39.51 -1.39 -34.56
C VAL A 8 -40.66 -0.98 -35.46
N THR A 9 -41.16 -1.93 -36.24
CA THR A 9 -42.39 -1.73 -37.04
C THR A 9 -43.59 -2.23 -36.26
N VAL A 10 -44.53 -1.33 -36.04
CA VAL A 10 -45.75 -1.60 -35.26
C VAL A 10 -47.00 -1.26 -36.06
N SER A 11 -48.12 -1.96 -35.82
CA SER A 11 -49.38 -1.72 -36.47
C SER A 11 -50.46 -1.29 -35.45
N GLY A 12 -51.27 -0.30 -35.83
CA GLY A 12 -52.34 0.21 -34.98
C GLY A 12 -52.24 1.70 -34.69
N LYS A 13 -53.13 2.21 -33.81
CA LYS A 13 -53.16 3.62 -33.44
C LYS A 13 -52.23 4.02 -32.32
N THR A 14 -51.85 3.06 -31.48
CA THR A 14 -50.96 3.24 -30.34
C THR A 14 -50.04 2.03 -30.22
N SER A 15 -48.78 2.28 -29.87
CA SER A 15 -47.82 1.24 -29.55
C SER A 15 -46.89 1.71 -28.46
N ASP A 16 -46.56 0.79 -27.55
CA ASP A 16 -45.52 1.00 -26.53
C ASP A 16 -44.25 0.26 -27.02
N SER A 17 -43.14 0.96 -27.02
CA SER A 17 -41.83 0.40 -27.39
C SER A 17 -40.81 0.75 -26.32
N SER A 18 -39.91 -0.21 -25.98
CA SER A 18 -38.77 -0.01 -25.08
C SER A 18 -37.49 -0.09 -25.88
N PHE A 19 -36.56 0.78 -25.55
CA PHE A 19 -35.17 0.76 -26.08
C PHE A 19 -34.24 0.41 -24.95
N GLU A 20 -33.40 -0.60 -25.15
CA GLU A 20 -32.47 -1.10 -24.15
C GLU A 20 -31.03 -0.77 -24.56
N ASN A 21 -30.10 -0.92 -23.61
CA ASN A 21 -28.67 -0.69 -23.81
C ASN A 21 -28.31 0.76 -24.23
N LEU A 22 -29.11 1.71 -23.84
CA LEU A 22 -28.77 3.11 -24.01
C LEU A 22 -27.64 3.52 -23.07
N LEU A 23 -26.68 4.31 -23.58
CA LEU A 23 -25.61 4.83 -22.74
C LEU A 23 -26.17 5.88 -21.77
N PRO A 24 -25.70 5.92 -20.52
CA PRO A 24 -26.03 6.99 -19.59
C PRO A 24 -25.63 8.36 -20.13
N GLU A 25 -26.33 9.42 -19.72
CA GLU A 25 -26.13 10.81 -20.14
C GLU A 25 -26.18 11.02 -21.67
N GLY A 26 -26.66 10.02 -22.40
CA GLY A 26 -26.81 10.05 -23.84
C GLY A 26 -28.00 10.91 -24.27
N THR A 27 -27.88 11.58 -25.40
CA THR A 27 -29.00 12.21 -26.09
C THR A 27 -29.38 11.37 -27.30
N TYR A 28 -30.60 10.90 -27.31
CA TYR A 28 -31.18 10.05 -28.37
C TYR A 28 -32.35 10.74 -29.02
N TYR A 29 -32.61 10.39 -30.25
CA TYR A 29 -33.75 10.87 -30.97
C TYR A 29 -34.65 9.67 -31.33
N ALA A 30 -35.84 9.62 -30.72
CA ALA A 30 -36.87 8.69 -31.14
C ALA A 30 -37.70 9.34 -32.24
N PHE A 31 -37.92 8.63 -33.31
CA PHE A 31 -38.78 9.13 -34.40
C PHE A 31 -39.75 8.08 -34.85
N ALA A 32 -40.91 8.55 -35.31
CA ALA A 32 -41.96 7.72 -35.87
C ALA A 32 -42.37 8.26 -37.24
N VAL A 33 -42.55 7.34 -38.17
CA VAL A 33 -43.08 7.62 -39.52
C VAL A 33 -44.18 6.60 -39.85
N CYS A 34 -45.18 6.99 -40.63
CA CYS A 34 -46.11 6.04 -41.22
C CYS A 34 -45.51 5.44 -42.48
N VAL A 35 -45.60 4.12 -42.59
CA VAL A 35 -45.10 3.35 -43.71
C VAL A 35 -46.25 2.59 -44.36
N ALA A 36 -46.35 2.66 -45.67
CA ALA A 36 -47.31 1.84 -46.46
C ALA A 36 -46.84 0.38 -46.51
N ASN A 37 -47.74 -0.54 -46.93
CA ASN A 37 -47.43 -1.97 -47.01
C ASN A 37 -46.29 -2.32 -47.98
N ASP A 38 -45.93 -1.42 -48.89
CA ASP A 38 -44.80 -1.54 -49.81
C ASP A 38 -43.48 -0.96 -49.29
N GLY A 39 -43.47 -0.48 -48.02
CA GLY A 39 -42.30 0.13 -47.41
C GLY A 39 -42.14 1.63 -47.70
N THR A 40 -43.06 2.25 -48.42
CA THR A 40 -42.99 3.70 -48.72
C THR A 40 -43.39 4.52 -47.51
N CYS A 41 -42.57 5.52 -47.12
CA CYS A 41 -42.93 6.48 -46.06
C CYS A 41 -44.05 7.40 -46.57
N ILE A 42 -45.15 7.47 -45.82
CA ILE A 42 -46.38 8.20 -46.19
C ILE A 42 -46.69 9.34 -45.21
N SER A 43 -45.81 9.60 -44.24
CA SER A 43 -45.90 10.77 -43.36
C SER A 43 -44.54 11.40 -43.16
N GLU A 44 -44.56 12.67 -42.69
CA GLU A 44 -43.36 13.28 -42.11
C GLU A 44 -43.02 12.56 -40.80
N ALA A 45 -41.70 12.60 -40.44
CA ALA A 45 -41.23 12.03 -39.18
C ALA A 45 -41.62 12.94 -38.00
N THR A 46 -42.23 12.33 -36.99
CA THR A 46 -42.30 12.96 -35.66
C THR A 46 -41.08 12.57 -34.88
N VAL A 47 -40.37 13.53 -34.30
CA VAL A 47 -39.14 13.34 -33.59
C VAL A 47 -39.24 13.82 -32.16
N GLU A 48 -38.88 12.96 -31.21
CA GLU A 48 -38.77 13.30 -29.79
C GLU A 48 -37.32 13.12 -29.32
N THR A 49 -36.86 14.04 -28.47
CA THR A 49 -35.52 13.97 -27.88
C THR A 49 -35.61 13.29 -26.50
N ILE A 50 -34.87 12.21 -26.33
CA ILE A 50 -34.75 11.46 -25.09
C ILE A 50 -33.37 11.69 -24.51
N ARG A 51 -33.30 12.01 -23.23
CA ARG A 51 -32.05 12.04 -22.48
C ARG A 51 -32.07 10.94 -21.42
N THR A 52 -31.06 10.10 -21.43
CA THR A 52 -30.86 9.12 -20.36
C THR A 52 -30.30 9.80 -19.12
N SER A 53 -30.69 9.26 -17.96
CA SER A 53 -30.17 9.73 -16.68
C SER A 53 -28.65 9.47 -16.54
N GLU A 54 -28.03 10.17 -15.63
CA GLU A 54 -26.67 9.86 -15.19
C GLU A 54 -26.62 8.43 -14.64
N SER A 55 -25.50 7.75 -14.89
CA SER A 55 -25.21 6.52 -14.12
C SER A 55 -25.11 6.87 -12.65
N PRO A 56 -25.78 6.15 -11.76
CA PRO A 56 -25.55 6.34 -10.35
C PRO A 56 -24.07 6.08 -10.05
N LYS A 57 -23.47 6.92 -9.18
CA LYS A 57 -22.11 6.69 -8.69
C LYS A 57 -22.07 5.35 -7.97
N ASN A 58 -21.01 4.57 -8.17
CA ASN A 58 -20.84 3.34 -7.44
C ASN A 58 -20.72 3.64 -5.94
N SER A 59 -21.16 2.74 -5.10
CA SER A 59 -20.93 2.79 -3.67
C SER A 59 -20.26 1.52 -3.20
N TYR A 60 -19.51 1.63 -2.11
CA TYR A 60 -18.69 0.54 -1.59
C TYR A 60 -19.04 0.29 -0.13
N THR A 61 -19.21 -0.99 0.23
CA THR A 61 -19.31 -1.42 1.64
C THR A 61 -18.05 -2.13 2.04
N VAL A 62 -17.60 -1.90 3.27
CA VAL A 62 -16.44 -2.58 3.87
C VAL A 62 -16.97 -3.37 5.06
N SER A 63 -16.58 -4.64 5.13
CA SER A 63 -17.03 -5.58 6.17
C SER A 63 -15.92 -6.57 6.52
N SER A 64 -16.13 -7.33 7.59
CA SER A 64 -15.19 -8.36 8.06
C SER A 64 -13.78 -7.80 8.30
N GLU A 65 -13.70 -6.58 8.83
CA GLU A 65 -12.43 -5.91 9.10
C GLU A 65 -11.68 -6.57 10.23
N VAL A 66 -10.39 -6.84 10.00
CA VAL A 66 -9.45 -7.28 11.02
C VAL A 66 -8.21 -6.39 10.94
N VAL A 67 -7.89 -5.74 12.06
CA VAL A 67 -6.72 -4.86 12.19
C VAL A 67 -5.79 -5.42 13.24
N THR A 68 -4.51 -5.50 12.91
CA THR A 68 -3.43 -5.84 13.85
C THR A 68 -2.44 -4.67 13.95
N ASP A 69 -1.32 -4.89 14.59
CA ASP A 69 -0.20 -3.94 14.62
C ASP A 69 0.50 -3.79 13.26
N VAL A 70 0.49 -4.83 12.42
CA VAL A 70 1.25 -4.89 11.15
C VAL A 70 0.41 -5.29 9.93
N ALA A 71 -0.88 -5.53 10.10
CA ALA A 71 -1.73 -6.02 9.01
C ALA A 71 -3.17 -5.53 9.11
N TYR A 72 -3.82 -5.48 7.96
CA TYR A 72 -5.25 -5.21 7.81
C TYR A 72 -5.86 -6.16 6.79
N SER A 73 -7.05 -6.66 7.05
CA SER A 73 -7.84 -7.39 6.06
C SER A 73 -9.30 -7.01 6.13
N ALA A 74 -9.98 -7.05 4.99
CA ALA A 74 -11.41 -6.75 4.89
C ALA A 74 -12.03 -7.37 3.63
N VAL A 75 -13.35 -7.34 3.58
CA VAL A 75 -14.14 -7.60 2.38
C VAL A 75 -14.76 -6.28 1.91
N VAL A 76 -14.46 -5.89 0.68
CA VAL A 76 -15.03 -4.71 0.01
C VAL A 76 -16.03 -5.20 -1.03
N THR A 77 -17.25 -4.68 -1.00
CA THR A 77 -18.29 -4.99 -1.99
C THR A 77 -18.73 -3.71 -2.69
N ALA A 78 -18.71 -3.72 -4.01
CA ALA A 78 -19.26 -2.66 -4.84
C ALA A 78 -20.75 -2.91 -5.11
N GLU A 79 -21.57 -1.85 -5.14
CA GLU A 79 -22.98 -1.97 -5.50
C GLU A 79 -23.19 -2.13 -7.00
N GLN A 80 -22.26 -1.64 -7.81
CA GLN A 80 -22.31 -1.75 -9.25
C GLN A 80 -21.14 -2.55 -9.80
N SER A 81 -21.40 -3.36 -10.81
CA SER A 81 -20.38 -4.20 -11.47
C SER A 81 -19.48 -3.35 -12.38
N GLU A 82 -18.54 -2.66 -11.81
CA GLU A 82 -17.49 -1.93 -12.54
C GLU A 82 -16.12 -2.14 -11.87
N ALA A 83 -15.06 -1.84 -12.59
CA ALA A 83 -13.70 -1.93 -12.05
C ALA A 83 -13.49 -0.87 -10.95
N PHE A 84 -12.90 -1.29 -9.85
CA PHE A 84 -12.50 -0.39 -8.75
C PHE A 84 -11.16 -0.80 -8.17
N ALA A 85 -10.44 0.17 -7.63
CA ALA A 85 -9.19 -0.07 -6.92
C ALA A 85 -9.42 -0.07 -5.41
N VAL A 86 -8.65 -0.92 -4.69
CA VAL A 86 -8.58 -0.91 -3.22
C VAL A 86 -7.12 -0.83 -2.82
N MET A 87 -6.75 0.25 -2.12
CA MET A 87 -5.37 0.53 -1.74
C MET A 87 -5.28 0.96 -0.29
N MET A 88 -4.13 0.71 0.34
CA MET A 88 -3.86 1.09 1.74
C MET A 88 -2.67 2.03 1.75
N GLU A 89 -2.88 3.25 2.27
CA GLU A 89 -1.85 4.29 2.30
C GLU A 89 -1.84 5.03 3.62
N LEU A 90 -0.66 5.52 4.03
CA LEU A 90 -0.53 6.35 5.22
C LEU A 90 -1.32 7.65 5.08
N GLN A 91 -2.07 8.03 6.12
CA GLN A 91 -2.85 9.28 6.11
C GLN A 91 -1.97 10.52 5.90
N GLU A 92 -0.76 10.50 6.42
CA GLU A 92 0.17 11.63 6.33
C GLU A 92 0.56 12.00 4.89
N TYR A 93 0.53 11.06 3.95
CA TYR A 93 0.81 11.34 2.54
C TYR A 93 -0.22 12.26 1.87
N PHE A 94 -1.38 12.42 2.49
CA PHE A 94 -2.49 13.21 1.97
C PHE A 94 -2.83 14.42 2.83
N ALA A 95 -1.96 14.79 3.77
CA ALA A 95 -2.20 15.91 4.68
C ALA A 95 -2.47 17.24 3.94
N ASP A 96 -1.82 17.44 2.80
CA ASP A 96 -1.93 18.64 1.98
C ASP A 96 -2.92 18.49 0.80
N ALA A 97 -3.51 17.30 0.60
CA ALA A 97 -4.44 17.07 -0.50
C ALA A 97 -5.76 17.82 -0.28
N LYS A 98 -6.18 18.61 -1.28
CA LYS A 98 -7.36 19.48 -1.20
C LYS A 98 -8.64 18.85 -1.75
N SER A 99 -8.48 17.76 -2.51
CA SER A 99 -9.61 17.08 -3.14
C SER A 99 -9.38 15.57 -3.28
N ASP A 100 -10.46 14.82 -3.46
CA ASP A 100 -10.40 13.39 -3.72
C ASP A 100 -9.67 13.08 -5.04
N ALA A 101 -9.80 13.95 -6.05
CA ALA A 101 -9.05 13.84 -7.30
C ALA A 101 -7.54 13.92 -7.09
N GLU A 102 -7.07 14.85 -6.25
CA GLU A 102 -5.66 14.99 -5.93
C GLU A 102 -5.13 13.75 -5.19
N ILE A 103 -5.91 13.17 -4.27
CA ILE A 103 -5.54 11.95 -3.57
C ILE A 103 -5.37 10.81 -4.57
N ILE A 104 -6.35 10.57 -5.43
CA ILE A 104 -6.33 9.50 -6.42
C ILE A 104 -5.18 9.70 -7.40
N GLN A 105 -4.96 10.92 -7.89
CA GLN A 105 -3.89 11.23 -8.84
C GLN A 105 -2.50 11.01 -8.19
N THR A 106 -2.32 11.45 -6.95
CA THR A 106 -1.08 11.25 -6.19
C THR A 106 -0.73 9.78 -6.09
N ILE A 107 -1.71 8.93 -5.75
CA ILE A 107 -1.53 7.48 -5.69
C ILE A 107 -1.17 6.93 -7.06
N TYR A 108 -1.94 7.27 -8.09
CA TYR A 108 -1.75 6.76 -9.44
C TYR A 108 -0.34 7.07 -9.98
N ASP A 109 0.15 8.29 -9.73
CA ASP A 109 1.49 8.70 -10.11
C ASP A 109 2.58 8.00 -9.28
N ALA A 110 2.37 7.80 -7.96
CA ALA A 110 3.30 7.08 -7.10
C ALA A 110 3.51 5.62 -7.53
N TYR A 111 2.50 5.00 -8.13
CA TYR A 111 2.57 3.65 -8.69
C TYR A 111 2.96 3.62 -10.18
N ASN A 112 3.57 4.71 -10.69
CA ASN A 112 3.96 4.85 -12.10
C ASN A 112 2.81 4.57 -13.08
N GLN A 113 1.61 5.03 -12.74
CA GLN A 113 0.37 4.85 -13.49
C GLN A 113 -0.01 3.39 -13.75
N ASN A 114 0.39 2.49 -12.87
CA ASN A 114 0.06 1.07 -12.95
C ASN A 114 -0.44 0.52 -11.60
N ILE A 115 -1.76 0.52 -11.43
CA ILE A 115 -2.45 -0.02 -10.25
C ILE A 115 -3.16 -1.34 -10.52
N SER A 116 -2.81 -2.05 -11.58
CA SER A 116 -3.48 -3.29 -12.02
C SER A 116 -3.54 -4.39 -10.95
N LYS A 117 -2.58 -4.41 -10.02
CA LYS A 117 -2.56 -5.36 -8.89
C LYS A 117 -3.66 -5.12 -7.84
N TYR A 118 -4.24 -3.94 -7.85
CA TYR A 118 -5.20 -3.48 -6.85
C TYR A 118 -6.61 -3.33 -7.43
N LEU A 119 -6.82 -3.81 -8.67
CA LEU A 119 -8.10 -3.76 -9.37
C LEU A 119 -8.96 -4.97 -9.05
N TYR A 120 -10.21 -4.70 -8.80
CA TYR A 120 -11.24 -5.69 -8.48
C TYR A 120 -12.53 -5.38 -9.25
N ALA A 121 -13.45 -6.35 -9.25
CA ALA A 121 -14.82 -6.19 -9.72
C ALA A 121 -15.75 -6.88 -8.72
N ASP A 122 -16.93 -6.32 -8.49
CA ASP A 122 -17.97 -6.80 -7.60
C ASP A 122 -17.54 -6.93 -6.12
N VAL A 123 -16.64 -7.86 -5.80
CA VAL A 123 -16.18 -8.14 -4.43
C VAL A 123 -14.64 -8.30 -4.39
N ALA A 124 -14.02 -7.60 -3.45
CA ALA A 124 -12.58 -7.72 -3.17
C ALA A 124 -12.36 -8.28 -1.76
N ASN A 125 -11.64 -9.40 -1.66
CA ASN A 125 -11.04 -9.85 -0.40
C ASN A 125 -9.63 -9.27 -0.33
N VAL A 126 -9.44 -8.28 0.51
CA VAL A 126 -8.17 -7.56 0.60
C VAL A 126 -7.38 -7.93 1.85
N SER A 127 -6.05 -7.97 1.71
CA SER A 127 -5.12 -8.18 2.82
C SER A 127 -3.86 -7.35 2.57
N PHE A 128 -3.56 -6.49 3.52
CA PHE A 128 -2.38 -5.63 3.51
C PHE A 128 -1.50 -6.00 4.70
N GLY A 129 -0.25 -6.33 4.46
CA GLY A 129 0.76 -6.62 5.47
C GLY A 129 1.88 -5.60 5.45
N GLY A 130 2.77 -5.66 6.45
CA GLY A 130 3.89 -4.73 6.56
C GLY A 130 3.48 -3.32 6.97
N LEU A 131 2.30 -3.17 7.56
CA LEU A 131 1.87 -1.89 8.11
C LEU A 131 2.73 -1.50 9.32
N ILE A 132 2.83 -0.20 9.57
CA ILE A 132 3.56 0.35 10.72
C ILE A 132 2.65 0.30 11.94
N PRO A 133 3.10 -0.23 13.07
CA PRO A 133 2.32 -0.23 14.31
C PRO A 133 1.99 1.19 14.79
N ASN A 134 0.89 1.31 15.51
CA ASN A 134 0.41 2.57 16.13
C ASN A 134 0.34 3.74 15.14
N ASP A 135 -0.05 3.44 13.90
CA ASP A 135 -0.10 4.43 12.82
C ASP A 135 -1.48 4.51 12.17
N LYS A 136 -1.68 5.55 11.36
CA LYS A 136 -2.95 5.89 10.73
C LYS A 136 -2.88 5.70 9.23
N TYR A 137 -3.80 4.93 8.71
CA TYR A 137 -3.96 4.64 7.30
C TYR A 137 -5.33 5.04 6.79
N TYR A 138 -5.42 5.22 5.49
CA TYR A 138 -6.68 5.15 4.75
C TYR A 138 -6.73 3.87 3.92
N LEU A 139 -7.81 3.10 4.05
CA LEU A 139 -8.24 2.20 2.99
C LEU A 139 -8.98 3.06 1.97
N LEU A 140 -8.42 3.18 0.79
CA LEU A 140 -8.90 4.02 -0.31
C LEU A 140 -9.55 3.12 -1.36
N ILE A 141 -10.81 3.43 -1.69
CA ILE A 141 -11.60 2.65 -2.66
C ILE A 141 -12.15 3.62 -3.68
N PHE A 142 -11.85 3.43 -4.96
CA PHE A 142 -12.28 4.34 -6.02
C PHE A 142 -12.51 3.62 -7.34
N ALA A 143 -13.45 4.15 -8.16
CA ALA A 143 -13.79 3.60 -9.46
C ALA A 143 -12.66 3.77 -10.48
N CYS A 144 -12.48 2.75 -11.32
CA CYS A 144 -11.50 2.73 -12.40
C CYS A 144 -12.16 2.47 -13.75
N ASN A 145 -11.49 2.89 -14.81
CA ASN A 145 -11.81 2.49 -16.16
C ASN A 145 -11.38 1.04 -16.41
N PRO A 146 -11.88 0.37 -17.45
CA PRO A 146 -11.49 -1.01 -17.78
C PRO A 146 -9.99 -1.17 -18.08
N ASP A 147 -9.29 -0.10 -18.47
CA ASP A 147 -7.85 -0.07 -18.70
C ASP A 147 -7.03 0.08 -17.41
N GLY A 148 -7.69 0.23 -16.25
CA GLY A 148 -7.09 0.39 -14.95
C GLY A 148 -6.74 1.84 -14.57
N SER A 149 -7.00 2.81 -15.44
CA SER A 149 -6.88 4.22 -15.06
C SER A 149 -8.00 4.62 -14.11
N PRO A 150 -7.74 5.50 -13.12
CA PRO A 150 -8.80 5.97 -12.22
C PRO A 150 -9.78 6.87 -12.97
N LYS A 151 -11.04 6.86 -12.54
CA LYS A 151 -12.03 7.83 -13.00
C LYS A 151 -11.82 9.14 -12.24
N LEU A 152 -11.42 10.19 -12.95
CA LEU A 152 -11.10 11.52 -12.40
C LEU A 152 -12.08 12.62 -12.86
N ASP A 153 -13.15 12.23 -13.54
CA ASP A 153 -14.20 13.12 -14.00
C ASP A 153 -15.19 13.50 -12.88
N ASP A 154 -16.30 14.13 -13.23
CA ASP A 154 -17.39 14.51 -12.28
C ASP A 154 -17.99 13.31 -11.51
N LYS A 155 -17.57 12.09 -11.84
CA LYS A 155 -17.99 10.83 -11.23
C LYS A 155 -17.00 10.30 -10.19
N ILE A 156 -16.03 11.10 -9.79
CA ILE A 156 -15.13 10.73 -8.69
C ILE A 156 -15.94 10.25 -7.50
N ASN A 157 -15.65 9.04 -7.09
CA ASN A 157 -16.22 8.44 -5.90
C ASN A 157 -15.12 7.75 -5.11
N LEU A 158 -14.45 8.52 -4.26
CA LEU A 158 -13.44 8.02 -3.34
C LEU A 158 -14.10 7.71 -1.99
N LYS A 159 -14.11 6.44 -1.60
CA LYS A 159 -14.39 6.06 -0.22
C LYS A 159 -13.08 5.97 0.55
N LYS A 160 -13.02 6.68 1.67
CA LYS A 160 -11.92 6.64 2.64
C LYS A 160 -12.41 5.97 3.91
N VAL A 161 -11.72 4.90 4.34
CA VAL A 161 -11.96 4.27 5.63
C VAL A 161 -10.69 4.47 6.46
N GLU A 162 -10.85 5.07 7.63
CA GLU A 162 -9.75 5.25 8.56
C GLU A 162 -9.40 3.93 9.22
N VAL A 163 -8.13 3.56 9.16
CA VAL A 163 -7.58 2.36 9.78
C VAL A 163 -6.47 2.78 10.73
N ASN A 164 -6.58 2.42 11.99
CA ASN A 164 -5.56 2.66 12.99
C ASN A 164 -4.97 1.31 13.39
N THR A 165 -3.69 1.07 13.12
CA THR A 165 -2.99 -0.13 13.55
C THR A 165 -2.80 -0.13 15.06
N SER A 166 -2.81 -1.32 15.66
CA SER A 166 -2.53 -1.47 17.09
C SER A 166 -1.07 -1.12 17.42
N PRO A 167 -0.76 -0.72 18.65
CA PRO A 167 0.63 -0.65 19.11
C PRO A 167 1.34 -1.99 18.94
N ALA A 168 2.66 -1.96 18.66
CA ALA A 168 3.47 -3.16 18.54
C ALA A 168 3.45 -3.97 19.84
N ALA A 169 3.23 -5.27 19.72
CA ALA A 169 3.30 -6.18 20.85
C ALA A 169 4.75 -6.67 21.06
N MET A 170 5.11 -7.01 22.31
CA MET A 170 6.37 -7.70 22.57
C MET A 170 6.37 -9.07 21.90
N SER A 171 7.45 -9.39 21.22
CA SER A 171 7.63 -10.66 20.52
C SER A 171 8.21 -11.73 21.45
N SER A 172 7.80 -12.98 21.25
CA SER A 172 8.39 -14.14 21.91
C SER A 172 9.55 -14.75 21.13
N VAL A 173 9.89 -14.20 19.99
CA VAL A 173 10.99 -14.66 19.12
C VAL A 173 12.33 -14.57 19.85
N GLN A 174 13.12 -15.64 19.75
CA GLN A 174 14.47 -15.71 20.27
C GLN A 174 15.45 -15.67 19.11
N TYR A 175 16.27 -14.62 19.05
CA TYR A 175 17.30 -14.49 18.03
C TYR A 175 18.61 -15.19 18.44
N GLU A 176 19.35 -15.63 17.44
CA GLU A 176 20.73 -16.13 17.57
C GLU A 176 21.60 -15.45 16.52
N LEU A 177 22.79 -15.02 16.89
CA LEU A 177 23.79 -14.42 16.00
C LEU A 177 24.96 -15.35 15.82
N SER A 178 25.40 -15.55 14.59
CA SER A 178 26.66 -16.25 14.27
C SER A 178 27.49 -15.41 13.29
N VAL A 179 28.81 -15.56 13.39
CA VAL A 179 29.79 -14.85 12.55
C VAL A 179 30.67 -15.85 11.84
N SER A 180 30.95 -15.61 10.59
CA SER A 180 31.80 -16.44 9.73
C SER A 180 32.62 -15.58 8.76
N SER A 181 33.53 -16.21 8.03
CA SER A 181 34.31 -15.56 6.94
C SER A 181 34.95 -14.23 7.37
N ILE A 182 35.57 -14.22 8.56
CA ILE A 182 36.21 -13.02 9.12
C ILE A 182 37.49 -12.69 8.32
N THR A 183 37.55 -11.46 7.83
CA THR A 183 38.75 -10.88 7.19
C THR A 183 39.31 -9.76 8.07
N LYS A 184 40.25 -8.98 7.52
CA LYS A 184 40.85 -7.83 8.24
C LYS A 184 39.86 -6.70 8.49
N ILE A 185 38.88 -6.53 7.59
CA ILE A 185 37.99 -5.38 7.55
C ILE A 185 36.49 -5.78 7.36
N ASP A 186 36.21 -7.08 7.17
CA ASP A 186 34.87 -7.58 6.88
C ASP A 186 34.59 -8.86 7.64
N ALA A 187 33.31 -9.16 7.83
CA ALA A 187 32.82 -10.44 8.33
C ALA A 187 31.42 -10.76 7.77
N MET A 188 31.07 -12.04 7.76
CA MET A 188 29.70 -12.47 7.45
C MET A 188 28.94 -12.72 8.74
N VAL A 189 27.78 -12.09 8.88
CA VAL A 189 26.87 -12.24 10.01
C VAL A 189 25.63 -13.00 9.55
N THR A 190 25.19 -13.99 10.31
CA THR A 190 23.92 -14.66 10.09
C THR A 190 23.06 -14.52 11.33
N VAL A 191 21.87 -13.98 11.15
CA VAL A 191 20.83 -13.93 12.19
C VAL A 191 19.92 -15.12 12.00
N ARG A 192 19.66 -15.84 13.10
CA ARG A 192 18.69 -16.94 13.17
C ARG A 192 17.63 -16.61 14.20
N ALA A 193 16.49 -17.26 14.10
CA ALA A 193 15.45 -17.13 15.10
C ALA A 193 14.69 -18.44 15.29
N ASP A 194 14.19 -18.63 16.52
CA ASP A 194 13.20 -19.64 16.86
C ASP A 194 11.85 -18.99 17.15
N GLY A 195 10.77 -19.74 16.98
CA GLY A 195 9.41 -19.28 17.23
C GLY A 195 8.71 -18.77 15.96
N ASN A 196 7.71 -17.94 16.16
CA ASN A 196 6.90 -17.41 15.05
C ASN A 196 7.51 -16.11 14.47
N TYR A 197 8.60 -16.26 13.74
CA TYR A 197 9.42 -15.15 13.24
C TYR A 197 8.98 -14.59 11.87
N GLU A 198 8.11 -15.27 11.13
CA GLU A 198 7.78 -14.91 9.73
C GLU A 198 7.19 -13.50 9.56
N ASN A 199 6.50 -13.01 10.58
CA ASN A 199 5.90 -11.66 10.60
C ASN A 199 6.70 -10.67 11.45
N GLU A 200 7.89 -11.06 11.91
CA GLU A 200 8.74 -10.18 12.69
C GLU A 200 9.69 -9.38 11.80
N THR A 201 10.03 -8.21 12.29
CA THR A 201 11.09 -7.39 11.72
C THR A 201 12.20 -7.20 12.75
N PHE A 202 13.42 -7.10 12.28
CA PHE A 202 14.59 -6.97 13.14
C PHE A 202 15.64 -6.06 12.52
N LEU A 203 16.55 -5.59 13.36
CA LEU A 203 17.75 -4.90 12.94
C LEU A 203 18.92 -5.38 13.80
N PHE A 204 20.06 -5.68 13.18
CA PHE A 204 21.29 -5.96 13.90
C PHE A 204 22.33 -4.86 13.64
N ASN A 205 23.25 -4.70 14.58
CA ASN A 205 24.38 -3.78 14.46
C ASN A 205 25.56 -4.33 15.25
N TYR A 206 26.68 -3.63 15.22
CA TYR A 206 27.87 -3.96 16.00
C TYR A 206 28.40 -2.75 16.76
N ILE A 207 29.10 -3.00 17.83
CA ILE A 207 29.74 -2.02 18.71
C ILE A 207 31.12 -2.54 19.10
N THR A 208 32.12 -1.68 19.21
CA THR A 208 33.43 -2.13 19.70
C THR A 208 33.32 -2.62 21.14
N LYS A 209 34.19 -3.57 21.51
CA LYS A 209 34.23 -4.06 22.90
C LYS A 209 34.52 -2.91 23.89
N ALA A 210 35.34 -1.95 23.51
CA ALA A 210 35.66 -0.79 24.36
C ALA A 210 34.40 0.08 24.63
N GLU A 211 33.62 0.36 23.60
CA GLU A 211 32.33 1.10 23.73
C GLU A 211 31.30 0.29 24.53
N TYR A 212 31.18 -1.02 24.25
CA TYR A 212 30.27 -1.89 24.99
C TYR A 212 30.61 -1.95 26.48
N ASP A 213 31.91 -2.11 26.82
CA ASP A 213 32.37 -2.13 28.20
C ASP A 213 32.13 -0.79 28.90
N ALA A 214 32.21 0.31 28.18
CA ALA A 214 31.97 1.66 28.68
C ALA A 214 30.48 1.97 28.97
N ILE A 215 29.54 1.19 28.46
CA ILE A 215 28.12 1.33 28.82
C ILE A 215 28.00 1.11 30.33
N SER A 216 27.61 2.14 31.05
CA SER A 216 27.35 2.08 32.50
C SER A 216 25.91 1.66 32.81
N GLY A 217 25.72 0.82 33.83
CA GLY A 217 24.38 0.39 34.23
C GLY A 217 23.76 -0.66 33.33
N ASP A 218 22.56 -0.40 32.83
CA ASP A 218 21.80 -1.34 32.01
C ASP A 218 22.36 -1.45 30.58
N LYS A 219 22.93 -2.59 30.25
CA LYS A 219 23.49 -2.90 28.93
C LYS A 219 22.42 -2.87 27.82
N THR A 220 21.19 -3.32 28.12
CA THR A 220 20.09 -3.27 27.17
C THR A 220 19.77 -1.83 26.80
N ALA A 221 19.59 -0.95 27.78
CA ALA A 221 19.34 0.47 27.54
C ALA A 221 20.48 1.12 26.75
N GLY A 222 21.73 0.77 27.07
CA GLY A 222 22.89 1.28 26.34
C GLY A 222 22.95 0.82 24.89
N LEU A 223 22.62 -0.44 24.60
CA LEU A 223 22.55 -0.95 23.23
C LEU A 223 21.38 -0.37 22.44
N LYS A 224 20.21 -0.15 23.07
CA LYS A 224 19.09 0.58 22.44
C LYS A 224 19.53 2.00 22.06
N ALA A 225 20.17 2.73 22.96
CA ALA A 225 20.69 4.07 22.69
C ALA A 225 21.72 4.09 21.54
N HIS A 226 22.61 3.08 21.47
CA HIS A 226 23.56 2.94 20.38
C HIS A 226 22.87 2.65 19.04
N MET A 227 21.86 1.79 19.02
CA MET A 227 21.04 1.53 17.84
C MET A 227 20.30 2.79 17.38
N ASP A 228 19.68 3.52 18.31
CA ASP A 228 18.98 4.77 18.02
C ASP A 228 19.92 5.81 17.40
N ALA A 229 21.12 5.98 17.96
CA ALA A 229 22.13 6.89 17.42
C ALA A 229 22.59 6.46 16.00
N PHE A 230 22.71 5.17 15.76
CA PHE A 230 23.01 4.64 14.41
C PHE A 230 21.91 4.99 13.42
N ILE A 231 20.64 4.76 13.77
CA ILE A 231 19.49 5.06 12.92
C ILE A 231 19.44 6.56 12.61
N ASP A 232 19.57 7.41 13.64
CA ASP A 232 19.52 8.87 13.48
C ASP A 232 20.68 9.39 12.61
N ALA A 233 21.87 8.81 12.72
CA ALA A 233 22.99 9.12 11.84
C ALA A 233 22.69 8.77 10.38
N ARG A 234 22.10 7.61 10.12
CA ARG A 234 21.71 7.19 8.77
C ARG A 234 20.65 8.08 8.14
N VAL A 235 19.65 8.45 8.92
CA VAL A 235 18.61 9.40 8.49
C VAL A 235 19.23 10.74 8.14
N LYS A 236 20.15 11.23 8.98
CA LYS A 236 20.86 12.49 8.73
C LYS A 236 21.72 12.41 7.47
N ASP A 237 22.54 11.36 7.32
CA ASP A 237 23.40 11.16 6.16
C ASP A 237 22.59 11.12 4.86
N TRP A 238 21.43 10.47 4.89
CA TRP A 238 20.55 10.43 3.74
C TRP A 238 20.01 11.81 3.39
N ASN A 239 19.49 12.57 4.37
CA ASN A 239 18.97 13.93 4.17
C ASN A 239 20.04 14.90 3.68
N ASP A 240 21.25 14.81 4.22
CA ASP A 240 22.40 15.63 3.80
C ASP A 240 22.81 15.33 2.35
N SER A 241 22.72 14.07 1.92
CA SER A 241 23.10 13.64 0.57
C SER A 241 21.99 13.85 -0.48
N HIS A 242 20.74 14.00 -0.07
CA HIS A 242 19.57 14.11 -0.96
C HIS A 242 18.72 15.35 -0.67
N PRO A 243 19.26 16.57 -0.72
CA PRO A 243 18.58 17.78 -0.28
C PRO A 243 17.33 18.15 -1.11
N ASN A 244 17.16 17.51 -2.28
CA ASN A 244 16.04 17.78 -3.21
C ASN A 244 15.01 16.63 -3.25
N SER A 245 15.15 15.59 -2.42
CA SER A 245 14.31 14.37 -2.49
C SER A 245 13.25 14.28 -1.38
N GLY A 246 12.93 15.40 -0.72
CA GLY A 246 12.12 15.38 0.49
C GLY A 246 12.93 14.99 1.73
N VAL A 247 12.35 15.18 2.90
CA VAL A 247 13.01 14.85 4.18
C VAL A 247 12.70 13.41 4.54
N MET A 248 13.72 12.56 4.64
CA MET A 248 13.60 11.20 5.19
C MET A 248 13.32 11.30 6.69
N THR A 249 12.23 10.73 7.14
CA THR A 249 11.93 10.58 8.57
C THR A 249 12.56 9.29 9.11
N ARG A 250 12.70 9.19 10.44
CA ARG A 250 13.16 7.95 11.10
C ARG A 250 12.25 6.76 10.76
N LYS A 251 10.95 6.97 10.73
CA LYS A 251 9.94 5.98 10.39
C LYS A 251 10.09 5.48 8.96
N GLU A 252 10.24 6.36 7.98
CA GLU A 252 10.48 5.99 6.59
C GLU A 252 11.80 5.25 6.41
N PHE A 253 12.86 5.67 7.12
CA PHE A 253 14.12 4.93 7.13
C PHE A 253 13.91 3.51 7.65
N LEU A 254 13.29 3.36 8.82
CA LEU A 254 13.03 2.04 9.42
C LEU A 254 12.15 1.16 8.53
N SER A 255 11.12 1.69 7.90
CA SER A 255 10.26 0.92 7.00
C SER A 255 11.02 0.32 5.79
N ARG A 256 12.18 0.87 5.44
CA ARG A 256 13.04 0.41 4.34
C ARG A 256 14.26 -0.39 4.80
N ALA A 257 14.75 -0.13 6.01
CA ALA A 257 16.00 -0.70 6.53
C ALA A 257 15.79 -1.93 7.40
N LEU A 258 14.59 -2.11 7.95
CA LEU A 258 14.28 -3.28 8.75
C LEU A 258 14.32 -4.55 7.91
N MET A 259 14.96 -5.56 8.46
CA MET A 259 15.03 -6.89 7.91
C MET A 259 13.77 -7.67 8.23
N ASN A 260 13.34 -8.50 7.29
CA ASN A 260 12.14 -9.31 7.41
C ASN A 260 12.48 -10.71 7.90
N GLY A 261 11.78 -11.21 8.91
CA GLY A 261 12.01 -12.53 9.46
C GLY A 261 11.81 -13.68 8.47
N LYS A 262 10.94 -13.51 7.47
CA LYS A 262 10.70 -14.53 6.45
C LYS A 262 11.81 -14.60 5.40
N GLU A 263 12.42 -13.47 5.03
CA GLU A 263 13.31 -13.36 3.88
C GLU A 263 14.78 -13.24 4.27
N ASP A 264 15.08 -12.55 5.36
CA ASP A 264 16.45 -12.15 5.73
C ASP A 264 17.08 -13.00 6.84
N LEU A 265 16.29 -13.78 7.58
CA LEU A 265 16.81 -14.76 8.54
C LEU A 265 17.53 -15.91 7.82
N PHE A 266 18.55 -16.46 8.47
CA PHE A 266 19.39 -17.56 7.98
C PHE A 266 20.25 -17.21 6.75
N VAL A 267 20.20 -15.96 6.26
CA VAL A 267 21.02 -15.48 5.14
C VAL A 267 22.28 -14.82 5.68
N PRO A 268 23.50 -15.18 5.22
CA PRO A 268 24.71 -14.48 5.57
C PRO A 268 24.75 -13.07 4.97
N ILE A 269 25.00 -12.08 5.83
CA ILE A 269 25.07 -10.66 5.46
C ILE A 269 26.47 -10.17 5.72
N GLU A 270 27.09 -9.53 4.73
CA GLU A 270 28.41 -8.94 4.86
C GLU A 270 28.35 -7.63 5.65
N ILE A 271 29.20 -7.52 6.67
CA ILE A 271 29.50 -6.27 7.36
C ILE A 271 30.94 -5.88 7.04
N GLY A 272 31.14 -4.61 6.64
CA GLY A 272 32.43 -4.10 6.25
C GLY A 272 32.85 -2.86 7.05
N GLY A 273 34.06 -2.37 6.76
CA GLY A 273 34.60 -1.18 7.41
C GLY A 273 35.07 -1.41 8.84
N LEU A 274 35.33 -2.65 9.22
CA LEU A 274 35.83 -3.02 10.53
C LEU A 274 37.32 -2.64 10.70
N THR A 275 37.70 -2.29 11.93
CA THR A 275 39.11 -1.94 12.23
C THR A 275 39.89 -3.20 12.56
N PRO A 276 41.01 -3.46 11.89
CA PRO A 276 41.86 -4.62 12.20
C PRO A 276 42.32 -4.67 13.67
N GLY A 277 42.36 -5.87 14.25
CA GLY A 277 42.77 -6.10 15.64
C GLY A 277 41.75 -5.60 16.67
N THR A 278 40.55 -5.24 16.26
CA THR A 278 39.49 -4.75 17.15
C THR A 278 38.47 -5.84 17.42
N THR A 279 38.07 -5.98 18.68
CA THR A 279 37.01 -6.88 19.10
C THR A 279 35.67 -6.14 19.05
N TYR A 280 34.67 -6.77 18.47
CA TYR A 280 33.30 -6.25 18.37
C TYR A 280 32.31 -7.16 19.07
N TYR A 281 31.26 -6.56 19.63
CA TYR A 281 30.02 -7.22 19.95
C TYR A 281 29.01 -6.96 18.83
N LEU A 282 28.43 -8.00 18.29
CA LEU A 282 27.24 -7.91 17.45
C LEU A 282 26.02 -8.05 18.32
N TYR A 283 24.97 -7.36 17.97
CA TYR A 283 23.70 -7.44 18.68
C TYR A 283 22.52 -7.26 17.72
N VAL A 284 21.39 -7.85 18.06
CA VAL A 284 20.14 -7.82 17.29
C VAL A 284 18.98 -7.52 18.23
N PHE A 285 18.05 -6.72 17.70
CA PHE A 285 16.74 -6.47 18.31
C PHE A 285 15.64 -6.83 17.34
N GLY A 286 14.51 -7.36 17.84
CA GLY A 286 13.21 -7.17 17.20
C GLY A 286 12.86 -5.69 17.25
N LEU A 287 12.56 -5.10 16.11
CA LEU A 287 12.32 -3.67 15.96
C LEU A 287 11.23 -3.45 14.90
N LYS A 288 10.28 -2.58 15.18
CA LYS A 288 9.21 -2.18 14.26
C LYS A 288 9.49 -0.79 13.67
N ALA A 289 8.80 -0.47 12.58
CA ALA A 289 9.03 0.77 11.84
C ALA A 289 8.64 2.04 12.63
N ASP A 290 7.78 1.93 13.64
CA ASP A 290 7.48 3.02 14.59
C ASP A 290 8.61 3.28 15.61
N GLY A 291 9.67 2.46 15.58
CA GLY A 291 10.79 2.52 16.51
C GLY A 291 10.61 1.70 17.79
N THR A 292 9.54 0.93 17.90
CA THR A 292 9.29 0.06 19.06
C THR A 292 10.20 -1.17 19.03
N TYR A 293 10.98 -1.36 20.08
CA TYR A 293 11.76 -2.57 20.31
C TYR A 293 10.83 -3.68 20.84
N THR A 294 10.74 -4.79 20.13
CA THR A 294 9.84 -5.91 20.46
C THR A 294 10.51 -7.05 21.17
N THR A 295 11.85 -7.07 21.22
CA THR A 295 12.63 -8.07 22.00
C THR A 295 13.70 -7.40 22.84
N GLU A 296 14.22 -8.11 23.85
CA GLU A 296 15.51 -7.78 24.45
C GLU A 296 16.66 -8.04 23.44
N PRO A 297 17.83 -7.38 23.59
CA PRO A 297 18.93 -7.62 22.69
C PRO A 297 19.56 -9.00 22.91
N VAL A 298 19.86 -9.66 21.81
CA VAL A 298 20.77 -10.78 21.81
C VAL A 298 22.14 -10.31 21.35
N THR A 299 23.17 -10.65 22.10
CA THR A 299 24.56 -10.24 21.80
C THR A 299 25.46 -11.45 21.57
N THR A 300 26.39 -11.34 20.63
CA THR A 300 27.47 -12.31 20.45
C THR A 300 28.80 -11.58 20.31
N LEU A 301 29.84 -12.17 20.90
CA LEU A 301 31.20 -11.64 20.80
C LEU A 301 31.83 -12.12 19.48
N SER A 302 32.27 -11.18 18.65
CA SER A 302 33.08 -11.47 17.47
C SER A 302 34.52 -11.00 17.67
N LEU A 303 35.43 -11.93 17.60
CA LEU A 303 36.86 -11.63 17.62
C LEU A 303 37.39 -11.44 16.19
N ILE A 304 37.57 -10.20 15.78
CA ILE A 304 38.30 -9.91 14.55
C ILE A 304 39.76 -9.83 14.92
N HIS A 305 40.37 -11.01 15.03
CA HIS A 305 41.81 -11.15 15.22
C HIS A 305 42.49 -11.45 13.88
N ILE A 306 43.21 -10.49 13.38
CA ILE A 306 44.34 -10.74 12.46
C ILE A 306 45.46 -9.79 12.81
#